data_d191e04aae5904754c8830d4fb624a6b
#
_entry.id   d191e04aae5904754c8830d4fb624a6b
#
_cell.length_a   1.000
_cell.length_b   1.000
_cell.length_c   1.000
_cell.angle_alpha   90.00
_cell.angle_beta   90.00
_cell.angle_gamma   90.00
#
_symmetry.space_group_name_H-M   'P 1'
#
loop_
_entity.id
_entity.type
_entity.pdbx_description
1 polymer ?
#
loop_
_entity_poly.entity_id
_entity_poly.type
_entity_poly.pdbx_seq_one_letter_code
_entity_poly.pdbx_strand_id
1 'polypeptide(L)'
;MKFEELNIIKPIRRALEEQQYKKPSPIQERAIPPALQGRDVLGCAQTGTGKTAAFAVPVLQLLHKNPRETGKIRALVLTPTRELALQNYECFCTYGKYLPLHSAVVFGGVSQNPQVESLRRGVEILIATPGRLNDLIGQGIVNLGSVEIFVLDEADRMLDMGFIHDVKKVIAKLPEKKQTLFFSATMPPEIMELVDSLLHHPVRVEVTPQATTVEAIAQSVYFVDKPNKSRLLIHLLEDPAIVSALVFTRTKHGADRVVRDLTRAGIHARAIHGNKSQNARQEALGSFKDGKIRVLVATDIAARGIDIEELSHVINYDLPNVPETYVHRIGRTGRAGQPGVAISFCNFDEKEYLADIEKLIRKKIPAVDDHPYPMQILEPAPPKEQRPQNSRKKEAAKPAEKDRAGQKDAGREAAPKPQKAAAPAEGQAGQEAAEQPSGKKSRRRRGKKKSAAETALPPHEEKRPAAAAAARDAKPPREKKERAKDISRMDSQ
;
A
#
# COMPACT_ATOMS: atom_id res chain seq x y z
N MET A 1 -14.43 -25.21 11.75
CA MET A 1 -15.47 -24.23 12.14
C MET A 1 -16.04 -23.58 10.89
N LYS A 2 -17.34 -23.22 10.89
CA LYS A 2 -17.99 -22.45 9.79
C LYS A 2 -18.22 -21.00 10.25
N PHE A 3 -18.40 -20.08 9.30
CA PHE A 3 -18.71 -18.66 9.63
C PHE A 3 -20.00 -18.49 10.42
N GLU A 4 -20.95 -19.44 10.30
CA GLU A 4 -22.19 -19.49 11.09
C GLU A 4 -21.94 -19.66 12.58
N GLU A 5 -20.87 -20.37 12.95
CA GLU A 5 -20.50 -20.66 14.34
C GLU A 5 -19.78 -19.48 15.02
N LEU A 6 -19.39 -18.46 14.25
CA LEU A 6 -18.67 -17.26 14.75
C LEU A 6 -19.61 -16.13 15.25
N ASN A 7 -20.92 -16.39 15.38
CA ASN A 7 -21.92 -15.39 15.81
C ASN A 7 -21.98 -14.13 14.93
N ILE A 8 -21.66 -14.27 13.64
CA ILE A 8 -21.72 -13.18 12.66
C ILE A 8 -23.18 -12.97 12.21
N ILE A 9 -23.62 -11.72 12.16
CA ILE A 9 -24.98 -11.37 11.74
C ILE A 9 -25.23 -11.74 10.27
N LYS A 10 -26.48 -12.06 9.96
CA LYS A 10 -26.90 -12.54 8.63
C LYS A 10 -26.51 -11.64 7.46
N PRO A 11 -26.61 -10.28 7.54
CA PRO A 11 -26.20 -9.39 6.43
C PRO A 11 -24.71 -9.55 6.08
N ILE A 12 -23.82 -9.63 7.08
CA ILE A 12 -22.38 -9.79 6.85
C ILE A 12 -22.08 -11.19 6.30
N ARG A 13 -22.69 -12.24 6.85
CA ARG A 13 -22.52 -13.61 6.32
C ARG A 13 -22.89 -13.71 4.85
N ARG A 14 -24.03 -13.13 4.47
CA ARG A 14 -24.44 -13.07 3.06
C ARG A 14 -23.39 -12.40 2.18
N ALA A 15 -22.80 -11.29 2.63
CA ALA A 15 -21.74 -10.60 1.89
C ALA A 15 -20.48 -11.47 1.75
N LEU A 16 -20.09 -12.21 2.80
CA LEU A 16 -18.96 -13.15 2.77
C LEU A 16 -19.21 -14.34 1.83
N GLU A 17 -20.42 -14.90 1.83
CA GLU A 17 -20.84 -15.97 0.92
C GLU A 17 -20.75 -15.54 -0.56
N GLU A 18 -21.18 -14.32 -0.89
CA GLU A 18 -21.06 -13.75 -2.24
C GLU A 18 -19.56 -13.61 -2.67
N GLN A 19 -18.65 -13.46 -1.71
CA GLN A 19 -17.20 -13.44 -1.93
C GLN A 19 -16.58 -14.86 -1.84
N GLN A 20 -17.40 -15.91 -1.86
CA GLN A 20 -16.96 -17.31 -1.81
C GLN A 20 -16.15 -17.71 -0.58
N TYR A 21 -16.31 -17.02 0.55
CA TYR A 21 -15.72 -17.40 1.83
C TYR A 21 -16.43 -18.64 2.37
N LYS A 22 -15.85 -19.82 2.18
CA LYS A 22 -16.44 -21.11 2.58
C LYS A 22 -16.15 -21.46 4.03
N LYS A 23 -14.93 -21.20 4.49
CA LYS A 23 -14.47 -21.50 5.85
C LYS A 23 -13.63 -20.34 6.37
N PRO A 24 -13.72 -19.98 7.66
CA PRO A 24 -12.83 -19.00 8.23
C PRO A 24 -11.40 -19.54 8.29
N SER A 25 -10.44 -18.64 8.09
CA SER A 25 -9.03 -18.95 8.29
C SER A 25 -8.68 -19.02 9.79
N PRO A 26 -7.54 -19.62 10.18
CA PRO A 26 -7.16 -19.74 11.59
C PRO A 26 -7.11 -18.41 12.36
N ILE A 27 -6.70 -17.30 11.71
CA ILE A 27 -6.71 -15.97 12.34
C ILE A 27 -8.14 -15.46 12.53
N GLN A 28 -9.04 -15.73 11.59
CA GLN A 28 -10.44 -15.34 11.66
C GLN A 28 -11.17 -16.12 12.76
N GLU A 29 -10.98 -17.45 12.84
CA GLU A 29 -11.58 -18.30 13.87
C GLU A 29 -11.23 -17.84 15.29
N ARG A 30 -9.97 -17.40 15.50
CA ARG A 30 -9.47 -17.06 16.83
C ARG A 30 -9.66 -15.59 17.18
N ALA A 31 -9.63 -14.67 16.20
CA ALA A 31 -9.70 -13.23 16.47
C ALA A 31 -11.14 -12.66 16.44
N ILE A 32 -12.03 -13.20 15.57
CA ILE A 32 -13.40 -12.66 15.46
C ILE A 32 -14.20 -12.79 16.76
N PRO A 33 -14.23 -13.94 17.46
CA PRO A 33 -15.05 -14.08 18.66
C PRO A 33 -14.67 -13.11 19.80
N PRO A 34 -13.39 -12.98 20.21
CA PRO A 34 -13.03 -12.01 21.25
C PRO A 34 -13.23 -10.56 20.80
N ALA A 35 -13.00 -10.23 19.51
CA ALA A 35 -13.27 -8.90 18.98
C ALA A 35 -14.76 -8.56 19.06
N LEU A 36 -15.67 -9.49 18.78
CA LEU A 36 -17.13 -9.33 18.92
C LEU A 36 -17.59 -9.17 20.38
N GLN A 37 -16.79 -9.63 21.35
CA GLN A 37 -17.02 -9.42 22.78
C GLN A 37 -16.52 -8.05 23.26
N GLY A 38 -15.96 -7.21 22.39
CA GLY A 38 -15.41 -5.89 22.74
C GLY A 38 -14.03 -5.95 23.40
N ARG A 39 -13.34 -7.10 23.35
CA ARG A 39 -11.99 -7.24 23.92
C ARG A 39 -10.94 -6.73 22.95
N ASP A 40 -9.83 -6.24 23.48
CA ASP A 40 -8.66 -5.96 22.68
C ASP A 40 -8.05 -7.25 22.13
N VAL A 41 -7.56 -7.21 20.89
CA VAL A 41 -6.96 -8.36 20.20
C VAL A 41 -5.57 -7.99 19.72
N LEU A 42 -4.58 -8.84 20.05
CA LEU A 42 -3.24 -8.81 19.49
C LEU A 42 -3.10 -9.99 18.52
N GLY A 43 -3.21 -9.73 17.22
CA GLY A 43 -3.11 -10.72 16.17
C GLY A 43 -1.71 -10.76 15.54
N CYS A 44 -0.97 -11.84 15.76
CA CYS A 44 0.30 -12.11 15.08
C CYS A 44 0.08 -13.08 13.92
N ALA A 45 0.06 -12.55 12.69
CA ALA A 45 -0.18 -13.35 11.50
C ALA A 45 0.40 -12.68 10.25
N GLN A 46 0.91 -13.47 9.32
CA GLN A 46 1.47 -12.99 8.05
C GLN A 46 0.39 -12.39 7.11
N THR A 47 0.82 -11.65 6.10
CA THR A 47 -0.04 -11.15 5.01
C THR A 47 -0.65 -12.36 4.27
N GLY A 48 -1.91 -12.23 3.79
CA GLY A 48 -2.60 -13.32 3.09
C GLY A 48 -3.26 -14.37 3.99
N THR A 49 -3.16 -14.26 5.31
CA THR A 49 -3.85 -15.16 6.25
C THR A 49 -5.32 -14.82 6.48
N GLY A 50 -5.81 -13.72 5.88
CA GLY A 50 -7.20 -13.25 6.04
C GLY A 50 -7.41 -12.28 7.20
N LYS A 51 -6.36 -11.56 7.65
CA LYS A 51 -6.43 -10.56 8.74
C LYS A 51 -7.50 -9.49 8.50
N THR A 52 -7.65 -9.02 7.26
CA THR A 52 -8.63 -7.97 6.94
C THR A 52 -10.05 -8.37 7.35
N ALA A 53 -10.51 -9.58 7.01
CA ALA A 53 -11.82 -10.04 7.45
C ALA A 53 -11.87 -10.29 8.97
N ALA A 54 -10.74 -10.67 9.61
CA ALA A 54 -10.66 -10.90 11.04
C ALA A 54 -10.94 -9.63 11.86
N PHE A 55 -10.63 -8.43 11.35
CA PHE A 55 -10.99 -7.17 12.00
C PHE A 55 -12.19 -6.46 11.37
N ALA A 56 -12.37 -6.50 10.05
CA ALA A 56 -13.46 -5.78 9.40
C ALA A 56 -14.84 -6.32 9.78
N VAL A 57 -14.99 -7.64 9.88
CA VAL A 57 -16.25 -8.30 10.28
C VAL A 57 -16.71 -7.85 11.67
N PRO A 58 -15.89 -7.96 12.75
CA PRO A 58 -16.32 -7.49 14.07
C PRO A 58 -16.54 -5.99 14.13
N VAL A 59 -15.73 -5.16 13.48
CA VAL A 59 -15.93 -3.70 13.41
C VAL A 59 -17.31 -3.37 12.82
N LEU A 60 -17.63 -3.91 11.65
CA LEU A 60 -18.92 -3.70 10.99
C LEU A 60 -20.08 -4.14 11.86
N GLN A 61 -19.99 -5.32 12.48
CA GLN A 61 -21.05 -5.85 13.32
C GLN A 61 -21.27 -5.05 14.60
N LEU A 62 -20.19 -4.63 15.28
CA LEU A 62 -20.28 -3.85 16.52
C LEU A 62 -20.88 -2.47 16.27
N LEU A 63 -20.45 -1.80 15.21
CA LEU A 63 -21.00 -0.49 14.83
C LEU A 63 -22.46 -0.59 14.42
N HIS A 64 -22.86 -1.64 13.72
CA HIS A 64 -24.26 -1.88 13.34
C HIS A 64 -25.17 -2.19 14.53
N LYS A 65 -24.69 -3.01 15.49
CA LYS A 65 -25.46 -3.37 16.69
C LYS A 65 -25.65 -2.18 17.65
N ASN A 66 -24.73 -1.24 17.64
CA ASN A 66 -24.78 -0.04 18.49
C ASN A 66 -24.94 1.21 17.62
N PRO A 67 -26.12 1.46 17.02
CA PRO A 67 -26.31 2.64 16.20
C PRO A 67 -26.19 3.90 17.05
N ARG A 68 -25.45 4.88 16.56
CA ARG A 68 -25.30 6.21 17.16
C ARG A 68 -25.57 7.27 16.12
N GLU A 69 -25.39 8.54 16.48
CA GLU A 69 -25.48 9.65 15.53
C GLU A 69 -24.62 9.36 14.28
N THR A 70 -25.23 9.48 13.12
CA THR A 70 -24.57 9.29 11.82
C THR A 70 -23.56 10.41 11.54
N GLY A 71 -22.54 10.10 10.75
CA GLY A 71 -21.59 11.09 10.29
C GLY A 71 -20.40 11.39 11.21
N LYS A 72 -20.28 10.67 12.36
CA LYS A 72 -19.09 10.73 13.21
C LYS A 72 -18.21 9.50 12.98
N ILE A 73 -16.90 9.71 12.91
CA ILE A 73 -15.92 8.62 12.77
C ILE A 73 -15.90 7.80 14.07
N ARG A 74 -16.40 6.56 13.98
CA ARG A 74 -16.53 5.62 15.11
C ARG A 74 -15.50 4.51 15.05
N ALA A 75 -15.01 4.16 13.86
CA ALA A 75 -13.88 3.26 13.70
C ALA A 75 -12.78 3.90 12.86
N LEU A 76 -11.54 3.70 13.28
CA LEU A 76 -10.34 4.08 12.55
C LEU A 76 -9.52 2.84 12.25
N VAL A 77 -9.18 2.63 10.97
CA VAL A 77 -8.24 1.61 10.52
C VAL A 77 -7.00 2.31 10.00
N LEU A 78 -5.88 2.14 10.68
CA LEU A 78 -4.60 2.72 10.30
C LEU A 78 -3.72 1.66 9.63
N THR A 79 -3.15 1.99 8.46
CA THR A 79 -2.41 1.05 7.62
C THR A 79 -1.22 1.75 6.94
N PRO A 80 -0.09 1.05 6.69
CA PRO A 80 1.16 1.69 6.25
C PRO A 80 1.14 2.26 4.84
N THR A 81 0.40 1.62 3.93
CA THR A 81 0.49 1.94 2.50
C THR A 81 -0.86 2.33 1.91
N ARG A 82 -0.81 3.08 0.80
CA ARG A 82 -2.00 3.53 0.05
C ARG A 82 -2.78 2.35 -0.53
N GLU A 83 -2.04 1.37 -1.03
CA GLU A 83 -2.60 0.17 -1.65
C GLU A 83 -3.37 -0.64 -0.61
N LEU A 84 -2.78 -0.85 0.56
CA LEU A 84 -3.45 -1.58 1.65
C LEU A 84 -4.64 -0.78 2.21
N ALA A 85 -4.56 0.57 2.24
CA ALA A 85 -5.69 1.40 2.62
C ALA A 85 -6.87 1.25 1.66
N LEU A 86 -6.61 1.21 0.35
CA LEU A 86 -7.63 0.98 -0.67
C LEU A 86 -8.21 -0.44 -0.57
N GLN A 87 -7.37 -1.45 -0.42
CA GLN A 87 -7.79 -2.83 -0.24
C GLN A 87 -8.67 -3.01 1.00
N ASN A 88 -8.25 -2.45 2.14
CA ASN A 88 -9.05 -2.49 3.36
C ASN A 88 -10.39 -1.76 3.16
N TYR A 89 -10.39 -0.60 2.49
CA TYR A 89 -11.62 0.14 2.15
C TYR A 89 -12.57 -0.70 1.29
N GLU A 90 -12.07 -1.35 0.24
CA GLU A 90 -12.85 -2.25 -0.62
C GLU A 90 -13.44 -3.42 0.18
N CYS A 91 -12.66 -4.02 1.10
CA CYS A 91 -13.14 -5.07 1.99
C CYS A 91 -14.26 -4.57 2.91
N PHE A 92 -14.13 -3.40 3.53
CA PHE A 92 -15.18 -2.82 4.37
C PHE A 92 -16.46 -2.53 3.57
N CYS A 93 -16.34 -1.99 2.37
CA CYS A 93 -17.49 -1.78 1.48
C CYS A 93 -18.16 -3.10 1.07
N THR A 94 -17.36 -4.11 0.74
CA THR A 94 -17.85 -5.42 0.30
C THR A 94 -18.54 -6.17 1.43
N TYR A 95 -17.91 -6.29 2.61
CA TYR A 95 -18.47 -7.02 3.74
C TYR A 95 -19.63 -6.26 4.40
N GLY A 96 -19.59 -4.91 4.33
CA GLY A 96 -20.64 -4.02 4.83
C GLY A 96 -21.78 -3.71 3.85
N LYS A 97 -21.80 -4.33 2.66
CA LYS A 97 -22.73 -4.05 1.55
C LYS A 97 -24.20 -3.97 1.95
N TYR A 98 -24.60 -4.73 2.94
CA TYR A 98 -25.99 -4.80 3.43
C TYR A 98 -26.22 -4.06 4.75
N LEU A 99 -25.28 -3.22 5.15
CA LEU A 99 -25.35 -2.43 6.38
C LEU A 99 -25.44 -0.93 6.05
N PRO A 100 -26.17 -0.14 6.86
CA PRO A 100 -26.24 1.31 6.69
C PRO A 100 -25.01 1.98 7.32
N LEU A 101 -23.80 1.59 6.91
CA LEU A 101 -22.53 2.13 7.39
C LEU A 101 -21.72 2.65 6.21
N HIS A 102 -21.18 3.85 6.37
CA HIS A 102 -20.38 4.50 5.34
C HIS A 102 -18.89 4.45 5.71
N SER A 103 -18.09 4.12 4.74
CA SER A 103 -16.64 4.09 4.88
C SER A 103 -15.98 5.14 3.99
N ALA A 104 -14.87 5.71 4.44
CA ALA A 104 -14.01 6.55 3.61
C ALA A 104 -12.55 6.11 3.74
N VAL A 105 -11.76 6.43 2.71
CA VAL A 105 -10.31 6.17 2.71
C VAL A 105 -9.54 7.46 2.48
N VAL A 106 -8.48 7.68 3.29
CA VAL A 106 -7.60 8.86 3.18
C VAL A 106 -6.13 8.45 3.13
N PHE A 107 -5.41 8.90 2.10
CA PHE A 107 -4.00 8.62 1.89
C PHE A 107 -3.30 9.73 1.11
N GLY A 108 -1.98 9.82 1.27
CA GLY A 108 -1.17 10.86 0.63
C GLY A 108 -0.88 10.62 -0.86
N GLY A 109 -0.28 11.65 -1.52
CA GLY A 109 0.19 11.56 -2.91
C GLY A 109 -0.88 11.61 -3.99
N VAL A 110 -2.11 11.99 -3.60
CA VAL A 110 -3.22 12.37 -4.47
C VAL A 110 -3.88 13.64 -3.92
N SER A 111 -4.74 14.29 -4.72
CA SER A 111 -5.52 15.44 -4.24
C SER A 111 -6.32 15.07 -3.00
N GLN A 112 -6.34 15.99 -2.02
CA GLN A 112 -7.16 15.79 -0.81
C GLN A 112 -8.64 16.15 -1.01
N ASN A 113 -8.96 16.97 -2.01
CA ASN A 113 -10.33 17.49 -2.18
C ASN A 113 -11.41 16.41 -2.25
N PRO A 114 -11.27 15.34 -3.07
CA PRO A 114 -12.27 14.25 -3.10
C PRO A 114 -12.38 13.51 -1.76
N GLN A 115 -11.24 13.38 -1.02
CA GLN A 115 -11.23 12.74 0.28
C GLN A 115 -11.96 13.59 1.33
N VAL A 116 -11.72 14.90 1.32
CA VAL A 116 -12.41 15.88 2.19
C VAL A 116 -13.90 15.90 1.90
N GLU A 117 -14.29 15.87 0.62
CA GLU A 117 -15.69 15.80 0.24
C GLU A 117 -16.37 14.52 0.74
N SER A 118 -15.70 13.38 0.62
CA SER A 118 -16.20 12.12 1.17
C SER A 118 -16.40 12.19 2.69
N LEU A 119 -15.43 12.77 3.42
CA LEU A 119 -15.54 12.96 4.87
C LEU A 119 -16.69 13.89 5.28
N ARG A 120 -16.94 14.96 4.51
CA ARG A 120 -18.03 15.91 4.77
C ARG A 120 -19.42 15.31 4.62
N ARG A 121 -19.57 14.25 3.84
CA ARG A 121 -20.85 13.51 3.71
C ARG A 121 -21.18 12.73 4.99
N GLY A 122 -20.22 12.61 5.92
CA GLY A 122 -20.34 11.80 7.13
C GLY A 122 -19.97 10.36 6.88
N VAL A 123 -19.07 9.83 7.72
CA VAL A 123 -18.60 8.44 7.65
C VAL A 123 -18.41 7.89 9.05
N GLU A 124 -18.79 6.64 9.24
CA GLU A 124 -18.60 5.91 10.51
C GLU A 124 -17.24 5.21 10.55
N ILE A 125 -16.70 4.83 9.40
CA ILE A 125 -15.46 4.05 9.30
C ILE A 125 -14.45 4.81 8.44
N LEU A 126 -13.31 5.15 9.03
CA LEU A 126 -12.22 5.81 8.34
C LEU A 126 -11.02 4.86 8.21
N ILE A 127 -10.60 4.60 6.98
CA ILE A 127 -9.38 3.88 6.67
C ILE A 127 -8.33 4.91 6.26
N ALA A 128 -7.11 4.84 6.85
CA ALA A 128 -6.15 5.90 6.66
C ALA A 128 -4.69 5.44 6.62
N THR A 129 -3.85 6.21 5.91
CA THR A 129 -2.40 6.17 6.11
C THR A 129 -1.97 7.31 7.05
N PRO A 130 -0.94 7.10 7.92
CA PRO A 130 -0.62 8.02 9.02
C PRO A 130 -0.38 9.48 8.58
N GLY A 131 0.42 9.71 7.54
CA GLY A 131 0.80 11.05 7.10
C GLY A 131 -0.42 11.91 6.70
N ARG A 132 -1.26 11.44 5.77
CA ARG A 132 -2.45 12.18 5.32
C ARG A 132 -3.47 12.36 6.44
N LEU A 133 -3.61 11.36 7.31
CA LEU A 133 -4.52 11.48 8.45
C LEU A 133 -4.08 12.61 9.38
N ASN A 134 -2.78 12.67 9.74
CA ASN A 134 -2.24 13.77 10.55
C ASN A 134 -2.42 15.15 9.89
N ASP A 135 -2.23 15.24 8.56
CA ASP A 135 -2.49 16.48 7.80
C ASP A 135 -3.95 16.94 7.95
N LEU A 136 -4.90 16.02 7.78
CA LEU A 136 -6.33 16.34 7.87
C LEU A 136 -6.78 16.63 9.32
N ILE A 137 -6.19 15.99 10.31
CA ILE A 137 -6.39 16.33 11.72
C ILE A 137 -5.85 17.74 12.01
N GLY A 138 -4.63 18.05 11.53
CA GLY A 138 -4.01 19.37 11.67
C GLY A 138 -4.82 20.50 11.04
N GLN A 139 -5.55 20.21 9.95
CA GLN A 139 -6.47 21.14 9.28
C GLN A 139 -7.85 21.23 9.95
N GLY A 140 -8.12 20.47 11.03
CA GLY A 140 -9.43 20.41 11.69
C GLY A 140 -10.52 19.72 10.88
N ILE A 141 -10.18 19.02 9.78
CA ILE A 141 -11.14 18.32 8.91
C ILE A 141 -11.56 16.97 9.52
N VAL A 142 -10.63 16.31 10.20
CA VAL A 142 -10.86 15.02 10.87
C VAL A 142 -10.82 15.20 12.38
N ASN A 143 -11.88 14.72 13.05
CA ASN A 143 -11.97 14.63 14.51
C ASN A 143 -12.11 13.15 14.89
N LEU A 144 -11.19 12.66 15.71
CA LEU A 144 -11.16 11.26 16.17
C LEU A 144 -11.78 11.07 17.56
N GLY A 145 -12.33 12.11 18.18
CA GLY A 145 -12.87 12.06 19.55
C GLY A 145 -14.07 11.13 19.75
N SER A 146 -14.69 10.64 18.67
CA SER A 146 -15.82 9.68 18.72
C SER A 146 -15.43 8.25 18.36
N VAL A 147 -14.12 7.95 18.20
CA VAL A 147 -13.64 6.62 17.83
C VAL A 147 -13.86 5.64 18.98
N GLU A 148 -14.59 4.58 18.70
CA GLU A 148 -14.92 3.48 19.61
C GLU A 148 -14.01 2.26 19.36
N ILE A 149 -13.60 2.07 18.09
CA ILE A 149 -12.77 0.94 17.68
C ILE A 149 -11.58 1.46 16.87
N PHE A 150 -10.38 1.11 17.29
CA PHE A 150 -9.14 1.41 16.61
C PHE A 150 -8.50 0.13 16.09
N VAL A 151 -8.19 0.09 14.81
CA VAL A 151 -7.45 -1.00 14.17
C VAL A 151 -6.09 -0.49 13.72
N LEU A 152 -5.02 -1.15 14.14
CA LEU A 152 -3.67 -0.92 13.63
C LEU A 152 -3.25 -2.16 12.84
N ASP A 153 -3.17 -2.03 11.52
CA ASP A 153 -2.84 -3.12 10.62
C ASP A 153 -1.43 -2.99 10.05
N GLU A 154 -0.66 -4.09 10.05
CA GLU A 154 0.74 -4.15 9.62
C GLU A 154 1.65 -3.15 10.38
N ALA A 155 1.59 -3.18 11.71
CA ALA A 155 2.32 -2.26 12.58
C ALA A 155 3.84 -2.34 12.41
N ASP A 156 4.39 -3.53 12.26
CA ASP A 156 5.82 -3.77 11.97
C ASP A 156 6.27 -3.05 10.68
N ARG A 157 5.44 -3.05 9.66
CA ARG A 157 5.74 -2.31 8.42
C ARG A 157 5.68 -0.80 8.59
N MET A 158 4.83 -0.30 9.50
CA MET A 158 4.84 1.13 9.83
C MET A 158 6.14 1.53 10.53
N LEU A 159 6.71 0.64 11.35
CA LEU A 159 8.02 0.82 11.95
C LEU A 159 9.12 0.85 10.89
N ASP A 160 9.18 -0.16 10.01
CA ASP A 160 10.14 -0.26 8.90
C ASP A 160 10.15 0.98 7.98
N MET A 161 8.98 1.60 7.80
CA MET A 161 8.80 2.79 6.96
C MET A 161 9.05 4.10 7.71
N GLY A 162 9.37 4.06 9.01
CA GLY A 162 9.61 5.22 9.84
C GLY A 162 8.35 5.98 10.26
N PHE A 163 7.16 5.38 10.12
CA PHE A 163 5.89 6.04 10.46
C PHE A 163 5.51 5.94 11.93
N ILE A 164 6.34 5.31 12.77
CA ILE A 164 6.00 5.10 14.19
C ILE A 164 5.67 6.41 14.92
N HIS A 165 6.39 7.50 14.61
CA HIS A 165 6.11 8.82 15.19
C HIS A 165 4.76 9.39 14.76
N ASP A 166 4.39 9.18 13.49
CA ASP A 166 3.10 9.64 12.98
C ASP A 166 1.95 8.79 13.51
N VAL A 167 2.17 7.49 13.72
CA VAL A 167 1.23 6.59 14.42
C VAL A 167 1.00 7.06 15.85
N LYS A 168 2.07 7.34 16.63
CA LYS A 168 1.96 7.86 17.99
C LYS A 168 1.20 9.20 18.07
N LYS A 169 1.37 10.11 17.05
CA LYS A 169 0.58 11.35 16.97
C LYS A 169 -0.92 11.09 16.78
N VAL A 170 -1.28 10.10 15.95
CA VAL A 170 -2.67 9.69 15.74
C VAL A 170 -3.25 9.12 17.03
N ILE A 171 -2.54 8.20 17.67
CA ILE A 171 -2.97 7.54 18.92
C ILE A 171 -3.27 8.59 20.01
N ALA A 172 -2.44 9.63 20.14
CA ALA A 172 -2.65 10.73 21.08
C ALA A 172 -3.93 11.56 20.85
N LYS A 173 -4.59 11.39 19.68
CA LYS A 173 -5.88 12.05 19.36
C LYS A 173 -7.09 11.14 19.53
N LEU A 174 -6.88 9.87 19.84
CA LEU A 174 -7.93 8.90 20.10
C LEU A 174 -8.45 9.02 21.55
N PRO A 175 -9.72 8.66 21.79
CA PRO A 175 -10.22 8.53 23.17
C PRO A 175 -9.43 7.49 23.95
N GLU A 176 -9.36 7.70 25.26
CA GLU A 176 -8.76 6.71 26.17
C GLU A 176 -9.55 5.40 26.13
N LYS A 177 -10.86 5.47 26.29
CA LYS A 177 -11.75 4.30 26.26
C LYS A 177 -12.12 3.97 24.83
N LYS A 178 -11.50 2.93 24.29
CA LYS A 178 -11.75 2.36 22.95
C LYS A 178 -11.38 0.89 22.96
N GLN A 179 -11.91 0.12 22.01
CA GLN A 179 -11.41 -1.21 21.69
C GLN A 179 -10.26 -1.10 20.70
N THR A 180 -9.18 -1.86 20.91
CA THR A 180 -8.03 -1.87 20.01
C THR A 180 -7.82 -3.25 19.41
N LEU A 181 -7.77 -3.32 18.07
CA LEU A 181 -7.44 -4.51 17.30
C LEU A 181 -6.09 -4.27 16.61
N PHE A 182 -5.06 -4.94 17.11
CA PHE A 182 -3.68 -4.76 16.67
C PHE A 182 -3.22 -5.96 15.87
N PHE A 183 -2.78 -5.74 14.63
CA PHE A 183 -2.29 -6.79 13.75
C PHE A 183 -0.87 -6.49 13.26
N SER A 184 0.01 -7.48 13.38
CA SER A 184 1.39 -7.41 12.90
C SER A 184 1.87 -8.79 12.47
N ALA A 185 2.84 -8.86 11.57
CA ALA A 185 3.45 -10.13 11.21
C ALA A 185 4.62 -10.48 12.14
N THR A 186 5.33 -9.45 12.64
CA THR A 186 6.47 -9.59 13.56
C THR A 186 6.28 -8.69 14.77
N MET A 187 6.97 -9.01 15.87
CA MET A 187 6.87 -8.31 17.17
C MET A 187 8.26 -7.87 17.66
N PRO A 188 8.95 -6.97 16.96
CA PRO A 188 10.20 -6.41 17.47
C PRO A 188 9.94 -5.58 18.76
N PRO A 189 10.99 -5.26 19.55
CA PRO A 189 10.85 -4.56 20.82
C PRO A 189 10.03 -3.27 20.74
N GLU A 190 10.24 -2.46 19.71
CA GLU A 190 9.54 -1.18 19.51
C GLU A 190 8.03 -1.38 19.25
N ILE A 191 7.65 -2.49 18.63
CA ILE A 191 6.24 -2.87 18.45
C ILE A 191 5.65 -3.38 19.75
N MET A 192 6.42 -4.13 20.55
CA MET A 192 5.98 -4.57 21.88
C MET A 192 5.75 -3.39 22.83
N GLU A 193 6.61 -2.38 22.83
CA GLU A 193 6.37 -1.13 23.58
C GLU A 193 5.06 -0.45 23.16
N LEU A 194 4.76 -0.42 21.86
CA LEU A 194 3.51 0.15 21.37
C LEU A 194 2.30 -0.68 21.79
N VAL A 195 2.40 -2.00 21.75
CA VAL A 195 1.38 -2.94 22.24
C VAL A 195 1.08 -2.70 23.72
N ASP A 196 2.12 -2.64 24.57
CA ASP A 196 1.98 -2.46 26.02
C ASP A 196 1.37 -1.09 26.38
N SER A 197 1.63 -0.06 25.56
CA SER A 197 1.06 1.28 25.76
C SER A 197 -0.38 1.43 25.27
N LEU A 198 -0.85 0.56 24.38
CA LEU A 198 -2.09 0.75 23.64
C LEU A 198 -3.20 -0.24 23.98
N LEU A 199 -2.84 -1.49 24.33
CA LEU A 199 -3.80 -2.56 24.54
C LEU A 199 -4.03 -2.85 26.04
N HIS A 200 -5.29 -3.14 26.38
CA HIS A 200 -5.72 -3.48 27.73
C HIS A 200 -6.11 -4.96 27.82
N HIS A 201 -5.30 -5.79 28.47
CA HIS A 201 -5.53 -7.23 28.63
C HIS A 201 -5.94 -7.92 27.31
N PRO A 202 -5.15 -7.79 26.23
CA PRO A 202 -5.52 -8.28 24.93
C PRO A 202 -5.60 -9.80 24.87
N VAL A 203 -6.50 -10.31 24.05
CA VAL A 203 -6.45 -11.70 23.62
C VAL A 203 -5.35 -11.83 22.57
N ARG A 204 -4.31 -12.60 22.89
CA ARG A 204 -3.22 -12.90 21.95
C ARG A 204 -3.65 -14.03 21.03
N VAL A 205 -3.60 -13.74 19.73
CA VAL A 205 -3.91 -14.70 18.67
C VAL A 205 -2.67 -14.83 17.79
N GLU A 206 -1.94 -15.90 18.00
CA GLU A 206 -0.77 -16.22 17.18
C GLU A 206 -1.14 -17.31 16.19
N VAL A 207 -1.04 -16.97 14.93
CA VAL A 207 -1.09 -17.94 13.85
C VAL A 207 0.35 -18.11 13.39
N THR A 208 0.98 -19.16 13.90
CA THR A 208 2.31 -19.57 13.46
C THR A 208 2.25 -19.69 11.95
N PRO A 209 3.14 -19.02 11.20
CA PRO A 209 3.29 -19.34 9.79
C PRO A 209 3.45 -20.84 9.73
N GLN A 210 2.65 -21.51 8.93
CA GLN A 210 3.02 -22.89 8.62
C GLN A 210 4.48 -22.77 8.15
N ALA A 211 5.41 -23.41 8.87
CA ALA A 211 6.83 -23.47 8.50
C ALA A 211 7.05 -23.90 7.04
N THR A 212 6.00 -24.42 6.49
CA THR A 212 5.73 -24.83 5.13
C THR A 212 5.82 -23.75 4.05
N THR A 213 5.70 -22.42 4.35
CA THR A 213 5.69 -21.44 3.23
C THR A 213 7.07 -21.31 2.60
N VAL A 214 8.13 -21.21 3.41
CA VAL A 214 9.52 -21.16 2.91
C VAL A 214 9.98 -22.53 2.40
N GLU A 215 9.51 -23.62 3.04
CA GLU A 215 9.81 -25.01 2.67
C GLU A 215 9.04 -25.46 1.41
N ALA A 216 7.82 -24.96 1.22
CA ALA A 216 6.98 -25.27 0.05
C ALA A 216 7.38 -24.51 -1.22
N ILE A 217 8.25 -23.49 -1.11
CA ILE A 217 8.72 -22.70 -2.24
C ILE A 217 10.02 -23.34 -2.76
N ALA A 218 10.02 -23.71 -4.06
CA ALA A 218 11.23 -24.13 -4.75
C ALA A 218 12.14 -22.90 -4.94
N GLN A 219 13.29 -22.91 -4.26
CA GLN A 219 14.22 -21.77 -4.27
C GLN A 219 15.46 -22.12 -5.07
N SER A 220 15.97 -21.16 -5.84
CA SER A 220 17.23 -21.28 -6.57
C SER A 220 18.00 -19.96 -6.60
N VAL A 221 19.33 -20.04 -6.69
CA VAL A 221 20.21 -18.89 -6.86
C VAL A 221 21.04 -19.04 -8.13
N TYR A 222 21.14 -17.96 -8.90
CA TYR A 222 21.95 -17.84 -10.10
C TYR A 222 23.07 -16.85 -9.83
N PHE A 223 24.33 -17.31 -9.92
CA PHE A 223 25.48 -16.44 -9.78
C PHE A 223 25.76 -15.75 -11.11
N VAL A 224 25.54 -14.45 -11.18
CA VAL A 224 25.58 -13.66 -12.40
C VAL A 224 26.19 -12.28 -12.18
N ASP A 225 27.02 -11.80 -13.11
CA ASP A 225 27.56 -10.45 -13.05
C ASP A 225 26.47 -9.40 -13.21
N LYS A 226 26.59 -8.28 -12.47
CA LYS A 226 25.64 -7.20 -12.47
C LYS A 226 25.21 -6.67 -13.86
N PRO A 227 26.10 -6.53 -14.88
CA PRO A 227 25.73 -6.14 -16.23
C PRO A 227 24.87 -7.17 -16.95
N ASN A 228 24.98 -8.45 -16.60
CA ASN A 228 24.32 -9.56 -17.26
C ASN A 228 22.96 -9.93 -16.64
N LYS A 229 22.59 -9.39 -15.46
CA LYS A 229 21.32 -9.68 -14.78
C LYS A 229 20.09 -9.48 -15.68
N SER A 230 20.04 -8.39 -16.48
CA SER A 230 18.92 -8.14 -17.41
C SER A 230 18.84 -9.18 -18.52
N ARG A 231 19.98 -9.65 -19.03
CA ARG A 231 20.05 -10.69 -20.07
C ARG A 231 19.57 -12.03 -19.53
N LEU A 232 20.04 -12.40 -18.33
CA LEU A 232 19.59 -13.61 -17.65
C LEU A 232 18.08 -13.56 -17.36
N LEU A 233 17.56 -12.41 -16.91
CA LEU A 233 16.13 -12.26 -16.67
C LEU A 233 15.30 -12.45 -17.97
N ILE A 234 15.74 -11.89 -19.09
CA ILE A 234 15.08 -12.06 -20.39
C ILE A 234 15.09 -13.54 -20.78
N HIS A 235 16.25 -14.20 -20.69
CA HIS A 235 16.40 -15.62 -21.01
C HIS A 235 15.47 -16.51 -20.16
N LEU A 236 15.40 -16.28 -18.85
CA LEU A 236 14.48 -17.04 -17.97
C LEU A 236 13.01 -16.79 -18.32
N LEU A 237 12.65 -15.56 -18.70
CA LEU A 237 11.29 -15.21 -19.05
C LEU A 237 10.87 -15.72 -20.46
N GLU A 238 11.76 -16.31 -21.23
CA GLU A 238 11.44 -17.06 -22.45
C GLU A 238 10.71 -18.37 -22.13
N ASP A 239 10.91 -18.90 -20.90
CA ASP A 239 10.19 -20.10 -20.45
C ASP A 239 8.68 -19.80 -20.30
N PRO A 240 7.82 -20.52 -21.03
CA PRO A 240 6.36 -20.38 -20.94
C PRO A 240 5.80 -20.84 -19.58
N ALA A 241 6.53 -21.63 -18.80
CA ALA A 241 6.13 -22.05 -17.47
C ALA A 241 6.08 -20.85 -16.49
N ILE A 242 6.79 -19.76 -16.77
CA ILE A 242 6.71 -18.53 -16.00
C ILE A 242 5.47 -17.74 -16.44
N VAL A 243 4.31 -18.10 -15.93
CA VAL A 243 3.02 -17.48 -16.29
C VAL A 243 2.91 -16.05 -15.73
N SER A 244 3.32 -15.86 -14.50
CA SER A 244 3.33 -14.55 -13.83
C SER A 244 4.58 -14.40 -12.97
N ALA A 245 5.24 -13.24 -13.03
CA ALA A 245 6.45 -12.98 -12.28
C ALA A 245 6.43 -11.62 -11.60
N LEU A 246 6.75 -11.62 -10.30
CA LEU A 246 7.04 -10.40 -9.54
C LEU A 246 8.56 -10.28 -9.38
N VAL A 247 9.14 -9.25 -10.01
CA VAL A 247 10.59 -9.02 -10.04
C VAL A 247 10.95 -7.93 -9.05
N PHE A 248 11.79 -8.24 -8.07
CA PHE A 248 12.23 -7.29 -7.05
C PHE A 248 13.58 -6.66 -7.40
N THR A 249 13.61 -5.33 -7.41
CA THR A 249 14.82 -4.52 -7.57
C THR A 249 15.06 -3.64 -6.36
N ARG A 250 16.32 -3.39 -6.02
CA ARG A 250 16.69 -2.56 -4.86
C ARG A 250 16.34 -1.10 -5.04
N THR A 251 16.38 -0.58 -6.28
CA THR A 251 16.18 0.85 -6.55
C THR A 251 15.10 1.13 -7.58
N LYS A 252 14.44 2.30 -7.43
CA LYS A 252 13.44 2.80 -8.37
C LYS A 252 13.98 2.95 -9.81
N HIS A 253 15.23 3.38 -9.96
CA HIS A 253 15.88 3.51 -11.26
C HIS A 253 16.23 2.14 -11.86
N GLY A 254 16.55 1.16 -11.00
CA GLY A 254 16.72 -0.23 -11.39
C GLY A 254 15.43 -0.80 -11.95
N ALA A 255 14.30 -0.57 -11.29
CA ALA A 255 12.99 -1.03 -11.75
C ALA A 255 12.64 -0.48 -13.14
N ASP A 256 12.81 0.83 -13.36
CA ASP A 256 12.55 1.46 -14.66
C ASP A 256 13.48 0.94 -15.76
N ARG A 257 14.76 0.65 -15.40
CA ARG A 257 15.73 0.08 -16.33
C ARG A 257 15.35 -1.34 -16.75
N VAL A 258 15.01 -2.19 -15.78
CA VAL A 258 14.61 -3.58 -16.05
C VAL A 258 13.35 -3.60 -16.94
N VAL A 259 12.32 -2.81 -16.63
CA VAL A 259 11.12 -2.71 -17.50
C VAL A 259 11.48 -2.30 -18.93
N ARG A 260 12.38 -1.34 -19.09
CA ARG A 260 12.83 -0.87 -20.41
C ARG A 260 13.55 -1.96 -21.19
N ASP A 261 14.41 -2.73 -20.52
CA ASP A 261 15.15 -3.84 -21.13
C ASP A 261 14.19 -4.98 -21.53
N LEU A 262 13.22 -5.33 -20.66
CA LEU A 262 12.18 -6.32 -20.96
C LEU A 262 11.29 -5.89 -22.14
N THR A 263 10.85 -4.62 -22.17
CA THR A 263 10.02 -4.09 -23.26
C THR A 263 10.75 -4.12 -24.62
N ARG A 264 12.07 -3.84 -24.61
CA ARG A 264 12.90 -3.97 -25.82
C ARG A 264 13.02 -5.41 -26.32
N ALA A 265 12.94 -6.36 -25.40
CA ALA A 265 12.91 -7.80 -25.72
C ALA A 265 11.51 -8.33 -26.05
N GLY A 266 10.50 -7.46 -26.18
CA GLY A 266 9.12 -7.85 -26.48
C GLY A 266 8.32 -8.38 -25.29
N ILE A 267 8.87 -8.31 -24.06
CA ILE A 267 8.20 -8.79 -22.85
C ILE A 267 7.43 -7.62 -22.20
N HIS A 268 6.10 -7.78 -22.12
CA HIS A 268 5.23 -6.78 -21.50
C HIS A 268 5.44 -6.75 -19.97
N ALA A 269 6.00 -5.64 -19.47
CA ALA A 269 6.27 -5.42 -18.07
C ALA A 269 5.90 -3.99 -17.64
N ARG A 270 5.54 -3.82 -16.38
CA ARG A 270 5.34 -2.49 -15.76
C ARG A 270 6.09 -2.40 -14.44
N ALA A 271 6.45 -1.17 -14.04
CA ALA A 271 7.14 -0.91 -12.78
C ALA A 271 6.23 -0.28 -11.73
N ILE A 272 6.38 -0.73 -10.47
CA ILE A 272 5.79 -0.10 -9.29
C ILE A 272 6.90 0.34 -8.34
N HIS A 273 7.02 1.65 -8.10
CA HIS A 273 7.97 2.24 -7.15
C HIS A 273 7.55 3.66 -6.74
N GLY A 274 8.19 4.23 -5.73
CA GLY A 274 7.82 5.51 -5.11
C GLY A 274 7.74 6.71 -6.06
N ASN A 275 8.45 6.71 -7.20
CA ASN A 275 8.40 7.81 -8.19
C ASN A 275 7.25 7.67 -9.21
N LYS A 276 6.49 6.57 -9.21
CA LYS A 276 5.28 6.44 -10.04
C LYS A 276 4.10 7.15 -9.38
N SER A 277 3.27 7.83 -10.19
CA SER A 277 2.01 8.38 -9.70
C SER A 277 1.09 7.27 -9.20
N GLN A 278 0.14 7.60 -8.31
CA GLN A 278 -0.77 6.60 -7.77
C GLN A 278 -1.62 5.94 -8.87
N ASN A 279 -2.08 6.73 -9.85
CA ASN A 279 -2.83 6.18 -10.98
C ASN A 279 -1.99 5.18 -11.79
N ALA A 280 -0.72 5.49 -12.08
CA ALA A 280 0.17 4.59 -12.80
C ALA A 280 0.46 3.29 -12.00
N ARG A 281 0.51 3.37 -10.66
CA ARG A 281 0.67 2.19 -9.80
C ARG A 281 -0.58 1.31 -9.82
N GLN A 282 -1.77 1.91 -9.70
CA GLN A 282 -3.05 1.19 -9.78
C GLN A 282 -3.24 0.55 -11.16
N GLU A 283 -2.91 1.28 -12.24
CA GLU A 283 -2.96 0.74 -13.60
C GLU A 283 -2.00 -0.44 -13.82
N ALA A 284 -0.76 -0.33 -13.30
CA ALA A 284 0.21 -1.42 -13.37
C ALA A 284 -0.28 -2.65 -12.62
N LEU A 285 -0.82 -2.45 -11.40
CA LEU A 285 -1.36 -3.52 -10.56
C LEU A 285 -2.60 -4.17 -11.21
N GLY A 286 -3.56 -3.36 -11.68
CA GLY A 286 -4.75 -3.86 -12.36
C GLY A 286 -4.39 -4.63 -13.63
N SER A 287 -3.49 -4.09 -14.47
CA SER A 287 -3.03 -4.78 -15.68
C SER A 287 -2.34 -6.11 -15.38
N PHE A 288 -1.64 -6.21 -14.24
CA PHE A 288 -1.00 -7.45 -13.81
C PHE A 288 -2.03 -8.47 -13.27
N LYS A 289 -2.98 -8.04 -12.43
CA LYS A 289 -4.08 -8.88 -11.92
C LYS A 289 -4.98 -9.40 -13.05
N ASP A 290 -5.24 -8.57 -14.06
CA ASP A 290 -6.03 -8.95 -15.25
C ASP A 290 -5.25 -9.85 -16.23
N GLY A 291 -3.98 -10.17 -15.97
CA GLY A 291 -3.13 -10.94 -16.89
C GLY A 291 -2.73 -10.21 -18.19
N LYS A 292 -3.00 -8.88 -18.29
CA LYS A 292 -2.60 -8.06 -19.45
C LYS A 292 -1.09 -7.89 -19.56
N ILE A 293 -0.39 -7.94 -18.42
CA ILE A 293 1.06 -8.00 -18.33
C ILE A 293 1.49 -9.20 -17.49
N ARG A 294 2.55 -9.86 -17.92
CA ARG A 294 3.09 -11.07 -17.29
C ARG A 294 4.11 -10.76 -16.19
N VAL A 295 4.75 -9.60 -16.27
CA VAL A 295 5.84 -9.22 -15.37
C VAL A 295 5.55 -7.89 -14.69
N LEU A 296 5.61 -7.90 -13.36
CA LEU A 296 5.56 -6.69 -12.53
C LEU A 296 6.92 -6.49 -11.87
N VAL A 297 7.55 -5.34 -12.09
CA VAL A 297 8.85 -5.01 -11.48
C VAL A 297 8.62 -4.03 -10.32
N ALA A 298 9.06 -4.39 -9.11
CA ALA A 298 8.75 -3.62 -7.92
C ALA A 298 9.98 -3.38 -7.04
N THR A 299 9.96 -2.28 -6.29
CA THR A 299 10.84 -2.09 -5.13
C THR A 299 10.13 -2.58 -3.86
N ASP A 300 10.87 -2.98 -2.83
CA ASP A 300 10.32 -3.50 -1.57
C ASP A 300 9.23 -2.59 -0.98
N ILE A 301 9.53 -1.29 -0.87
CA ILE A 301 8.60 -0.31 -0.32
C ILE A 301 7.29 -0.26 -1.13
N ALA A 302 7.37 -0.38 -2.44
CA ALA A 302 6.20 -0.29 -3.31
C ALA A 302 5.43 -1.61 -3.43
N ALA A 303 6.09 -2.74 -3.22
CA ALA A 303 5.48 -4.07 -3.20
C ALA A 303 4.83 -4.43 -1.85
N ARG A 304 5.15 -3.66 -0.80
CA ARG A 304 4.50 -3.80 0.52
C ARG A 304 3.04 -3.38 0.43
N GLY A 305 2.14 -4.18 0.99
CA GLY A 305 0.71 -3.91 0.98
C GLY A 305 0.01 -4.11 -0.38
N ILE A 306 0.72 -4.64 -1.38
CA ILE A 306 0.08 -5.03 -2.62
C ILE A 306 -0.53 -6.44 -2.43
N ASP A 307 -1.82 -6.55 -2.72
CA ASP A 307 -2.55 -7.81 -2.79
C ASP A 307 -2.24 -8.49 -4.15
N ILE A 308 -1.07 -9.08 -4.20
CA ILE A 308 -0.65 -9.98 -5.27
C ILE A 308 -0.23 -11.27 -4.60
N GLU A 309 -1.02 -12.28 -4.76
CA GLU A 309 -0.83 -13.61 -4.19
C GLU A 309 -0.94 -14.66 -5.31
N GLU A 310 -0.54 -15.87 -5.03
CA GLU A 310 -0.62 -16.99 -5.99
C GLU A 310 0.19 -16.81 -7.27
N LEU A 311 1.31 -16.08 -7.17
CA LEU A 311 2.22 -15.92 -8.30
C LEU A 311 2.91 -17.24 -8.64
N SER A 312 3.11 -17.49 -9.93
CA SER A 312 3.93 -18.63 -10.33
C SER A 312 5.39 -18.43 -9.91
N HIS A 313 5.93 -17.20 -10.05
CA HIS A 313 7.34 -16.92 -9.78
C HIS A 313 7.55 -15.60 -9.04
N VAL A 314 8.50 -15.62 -8.11
CA VAL A 314 9.13 -14.44 -7.54
C VAL A 314 10.59 -14.41 -7.94
N ILE A 315 11.06 -13.30 -8.50
CA ILE A 315 12.44 -13.14 -8.95
C ILE A 315 13.11 -12.01 -8.17
N ASN A 316 14.08 -12.34 -7.34
CA ASN A 316 14.96 -11.37 -6.68
C ASN A 316 16.06 -10.96 -7.65
N TYR A 317 15.80 -9.95 -8.50
CA TYR A 317 16.79 -9.38 -9.41
C TYR A 317 17.98 -8.77 -8.65
N ASP A 318 17.71 -8.14 -7.50
CA ASP A 318 18.69 -7.76 -6.50
C ASP A 318 18.31 -8.40 -5.16
N LEU A 319 19.28 -9.03 -4.48
CA LEU A 319 19.07 -9.56 -3.15
C LEU A 319 18.80 -8.41 -2.14
N PRO A 320 17.90 -8.59 -1.19
CA PRO A 320 17.68 -7.60 -0.14
C PRO A 320 18.87 -7.62 0.85
N ASN A 321 19.16 -6.44 1.40
CA ASN A 321 20.18 -6.30 2.45
C ASN A 321 19.66 -6.68 3.86
N VAL A 322 18.35 -6.81 4.02
CA VAL A 322 17.67 -7.25 5.23
C VAL A 322 17.10 -8.63 4.97
N PRO A 323 17.60 -9.69 5.66
CA PRO A 323 17.23 -11.08 5.38
C PRO A 323 15.72 -11.37 5.50
N GLU A 324 15.03 -10.74 6.45
CA GLU A 324 13.57 -10.88 6.65
C GLU A 324 12.79 -10.42 5.42
N THR A 325 13.32 -9.43 4.69
CA THR A 325 12.71 -8.95 3.44
C THR A 325 12.69 -10.04 2.37
N TYR A 326 13.69 -10.93 2.34
CA TYR A 326 13.70 -12.09 1.44
C TYR A 326 12.49 -12.98 1.66
N VAL A 327 12.20 -13.34 2.91
CA VAL A 327 11.05 -14.16 3.29
C VAL A 327 9.73 -13.49 2.88
N HIS A 328 9.62 -12.17 3.10
CA HIS A 328 8.44 -11.40 2.69
C HIS A 328 8.25 -11.33 1.17
N ARG A 329 9.35 -11.32 0.39
CA ARG A 329 9.29 -11.33 -1.08
C ARG A 329 8.84 -12.69 -1.59
N ILE A 330 9.51 -13.77 -1.18
CA ILE A 330 9.18 -15.11 -1.68
C ILE A 330 7.80 -15.57 -1.23
N GLY A 331 7.32 -15.12 -0.07
CA GLY A 331 5.97 -15.36 0.39
C GLY A 331 4.86 -14.75 -0.47
N ARG A 332 5.13 -14.19 -1.66
CA ARG A 332 4.14 -13.81 -2.69
C ARG A 332 3.82 -14.95 -3.63
N THR A 333 4.53 -16.06 -3.55
CA THR A 333 4.27 -17.31 -4.25
C THR A 333 4.09 -18.46 -3.25
N GLY A 334 3.68 -19.65 -3.69
CA GLY A 334 3.57 -20.84 -2.86
C GLY A 334 2.47 -20.78 -1.80
N ARG A 335 1.30 -20.22 -2.13
CA ARG A 335 0.15 -20.10 -1.21
C ARG A 335 -0.99 -21.02 -1.61
N ALA A 336 -1.93 -21.21 -0.68
CA ALA A 336 -3.15 -22.04 -0.87
C ALA A 336 -2.87 -23.47 -1.34
N GLY A 337 -1.69 -24.04 -1.03
CA GLY A 337 -1.31 -25.40 -1.44
C GLY A 337 -0.77 -25.50 -2.86
N GLN A 338 -0.60 -24.38 -3.57
CA GLN A 338 0.07 -24.36 -4.88
C GLN A 338 1.59 -24.26 -4.72
N PRO A 339 2.37 -24.99 -5.51
CA PRO A 339 3.82 -24.86 -5.48
C PRO A 339 4.25 -23.48 -6.00
N GLY A 340 5.20 -22.85 -5.32
CA GLY A 340 5.77 -21.57 -5.72
C GLY A 340 7.22 -21.68 -6.10
N VAL A 341 7.72 -20.80 -6.97
CA VAL A 341 9.12 -20.74 -7.38
C VAL A 341 9.71 -19.38 -7.04
N ALA A 342 10.87 -19.39 -6.39
CA ALA A 342 11.65 -18.20 -6.07
C ALA A 342 13.05 -18.31 -6.68
N ILE A 343 13.35 -17.39 -7.59
CA ILE A 343 14.65 -17.30 -8.27
C ILE A 343 15.39 -16.08 -7.74
N SER A 344 16.67 -16.23 -7.40
CA SER A 344 17.51 -15.14 -6.91
C SER A 344 18.75 -14.95 -7.75
N PHE A 345 19.05 -13.71 -8.15
CA PHE A 345 20.30 -13.37 -8.79
C PHE A 345 21.28 -12.84 -7.76
N CYS A 346 22.47 -13.40 -7.74
CA CYS A 346 23.53 -13.01 -6.83
C CYS A 346 24.77 -12.61 -7.62
N ASN A 347 25.20 -11.35 -7.53
CA ASN A 347 26.49 -10.91 -8.01
C ASN A 347 27.53 -10.96 -6.88
N PHE A 348 28.77 -10.62 -7.18
CA PHE A 348 29.86 -10.66 -6.20
C PHE A 348 29.53 -9.84 -4.94
N ASP A 349 29.04 -8.60 -5.10
CA ASP A 349 28.73 -7.67 -4.01
C ASP A 349 27.56 -8.16 -3.11
N GLU A 350 26.80 -9.15 -3.54
CA GLU A 350 25.60 -9.64 -2.84
C GLU A 350 25.81 -10.98 -2.13
N LYS A 351 27.03 -11.55 -2.18
CA LYS A 351 27.33 -12.85 -1.54
C LYS A 351 27.10 -12.82 -0.02
N GLU A 352 27.42 -11.71 0.64
CA GLU A 352 27.18 -11.55 2.07
C GLU A 352 25.69 -11.57 2.39
N TYR A 353 24.87 -10.87 1.57
CA TYR A 353 23.39 -10.88 1.74
C TYR A 353 22.83 -12.30 1.55
N LEU A 354 23.35 -13.07 0.59
CA LEU A 354 22.95 -14.46 0.41
C LEU A 354 23.25 -15.29 1.65
N ALA A 355 24.46 -15.15 2.21
CA ALA A 355 24.86 -15.87 3.40
C ALA A 355 23.97 -15.56 4.62
N ASP A 356 23.61 -14.27 4.82
CA ASP A 356 22.71 -13.86 5.89
C ASP A 356 21.28 -14.39 5.69
N ILE A 357 20.78 -14.39 4.43
CA ILE A 357 19.48 -14.98 4.08
C ILE A 357 19.48 -16.48 4.40
N GLU A 358 20.48 -17.24 3.95
CA GLU A 358 20.59 -18.67 4.20
C GLU A 358 20.67 -19.01 5.69
N LYS A 359 21.38 -18.17 6.47
CA LYS A 359 21.43 -18.28 7.94
C LYS A 359 20.06 -18.09 8.57
N LEU A 360 19.29 -17.09 8.09
CA LEU A 360 17.94 -16.83 8.59
C LEU A 360 16.99 -17.99 8.29
N ILE A 361 16.96 -18.46 7.04
CA ILE A 361 16.07 -19.55 6.61
C ILE A 361 16.58 -20.95 7.02
N ARG A 362 17.79 -21.02 7.60
CA ARG A 362 18.45 -22.26 8.05
C ARG A 362 18.59 -23.32 6.94
N LYS A 363 18.69 -22.86 5.71
CA LYS A 363 18.78 -23.73 4.52
C LYS A 363 19.68 -23.10 3.48
N LYS A 364 20.53 -23.91 2.82
CA LYS A 364 21.26 -23.47 1.64
C LYS A 364 20.31 -23.38 0.44
N ILE A 365 20.44 -22.33 -0.34
CA ILE A 365 19.68 -22.16 -1.58
C ILE A 365 20.47 -22.83 -2.70
N PRO A 366 19.89 -23.82 -3.41
CA PRO A 366 20.58 -24.49 -4.49
C PRO A 366 21.06 -23.53 -5.58
N ALA A 367 22.33 -23.62 -5.95
CA ALA A 367 22.89 -22.87 -7.07
C ALA A 367 22.51 -23.54 -8.40
N VAL A 368 22.20 -22.74 -9.40
CA VAL A 368 22.01 -23.18 -10.77
C VAL A 368 23.16 -22.63 -11.60
N ASP A 369 24.05 -23.50 -12.02
CA ASP A 369 25.27 -23.14 -12.77
C ASP A 369 25.08 -23.26 -14.28
N ASP A 370 24.09 -24.05 -14.74
CA ASP A 370 23.78 -24.24 -16.16
C ASP A 370 22.91 -23.06 -16.68
N HIS A 371 23.58 -21.95 -17.03
CA HIS A 371 22.95 -20.80 -17.67
C HIS A 371 23.98 -19.99 -18.49
N PRO A 372 23.55 -19.22 -19.53
CA PRO A 372 24.48 -18.61 -20.49
C PRO A 372 25.24 -17.38 -19.97
N TYR A 373 25.05 -16.97 -18.71
CA TYR A 373 25.63 -15.74 -18.13
C TYR A 373 26.27 -15.98 -16.76
N PRO A 374 27.20 -16.97 -16.60
CA PRO A 374 27.83 -17.25 -15.31
C PRO A 374 28.62 -16.04 -14.80
N MET A 375 28.75 -15.93 -13.48
CA MET A 375 29.52 -14.88 -12.84
C MET A 375 31.01 -15.07 -13.11
N GLN A 376 31.66 -14.07 -13.70
CA GLN A 376 33.09 -14.05 -14.02
C GLN A 376 33.88 -13.13 -13.08
N ILE A 377 33.23 -12.14 -12.46
CA ILE A 377 33.84 -11.19 -11.54
C ILE A 377 33.88 -11.82 -10.16
N LEU A 378 35.08 -12.18 -9.71
CA LEU A 378 35.32 -12.84 -8.42
C LEU A 378 35.99 -11.93 -7.38
N GLU A 379 36.29 -10.69 -7.74
CA GLU A 379 36.93 -9.70 -6.88
C GLU A 379 36.10 -8.41 -6.80
N PRO A 380 36.16 -7.67 -5.67
CA PRO A 380 35.46 -6.40 -5.55
C PRO A 380 35.98 -5.41 -6.61
N ALA A 381 35.06 -4.67 -7.20
CA ALA A 381 35.45 -3.60 -8.12
C ALA A 381 36.36 -2.61 -7.41
N PRO A 382 37.49 -2.20 -8.00
CA PRO A 382 38.34 -1.19 -7.39
C PRO A 382 37.55 0.08 -7.09
N PRO A 383 37.85 0.78 -5.97
CA PRO A 383 37.16 2.01 -5.61
C PRO A 383 37.19 2.95 -6.82
N LYS A 384 36.04 3.44 -7.24
CA LYS A 384 35.99 4.47 -8.29
C LYS A 384 36.76 5.67 -7.78
N GLU A 385 37.92 5.93 -8.33
CA GLU A 385 38.60 7.20 -8.15
C GLU A 385 37.60 8.32 -8.46
N GLN A 386 37.35 9.14 -7.46
CA GLN A 386 36.55 10.34 -7.64
C GLN A 386 37.32 11.21 -8.63
N ARG A 387 36.88 11.24 -9.89
CA ARG A 387 37.36 12.21 -10.84
C ARG A 387 37.20 13.60 -10.21
N PRO A 388 38.28 14.36 -10.06
CA PRO A 388 38.17 15.72 -9.53
C PRO A 388 37.17 16.48 -10.40
N GLN A 389 36.17 17.06 -9.78
CA GLN A 389 35.26 18.00 -10.44
C GLN A 389 36.11 19.20 -10.86
N ASN A 390 36.55 19.22 -12.13
CA ASN A 390 37.13 20.38 -12.76
C ASN A 390 36.07 21.48 -12.77
N SER A 391 36.19 22.36 -11.79
CA SER A 391 35.49 23.63 -11.80
C SER A 391 36.01 24.42 -13.01
N ARG A 392 35.31 24.36 -14.13
CA ARG A 392 35.49 25.28 -15.23
C ARG A 392 35.15 26.68 -14.71
N LYS A 393 36.18 27.41 -14.27
CA LYS A 393 36.18 28.87 -14.22
C LYS A 393 35.77 29.37 -15.61
N LYS A 394 34.64 30.01 -15.72
CA LYS A 394 34.29 30.86 -16.85
C LYS A 394 35.24 32.07 -16.79
N GLU A 395 36.26 32.07 -17.61
CA GLU A 395 36.96 33.27 -17.99
C GLU A 395 35.99 34.12 -18.81
N ALA A 396 35.63 35.29 -18.23
CA ALA A 396 34.94 36.34 -18.93
C ALA A 396 35.92 37.03 -19.84
N ALA A 397 35.69 36.98 -21.14
CA ALA A 397 36.38 37.75 -22.16
C ALA A 397 36.12 39.28 -21.92
N LYS A 398 37.19 40.03 -21.82
CA LYS A 398 37.21 41.51 -21.90
C LYS A 398 36.94 41.94 -23.33
N PRO A 399 36.16 43.01 -23.56
CA PRO A 399 36.26 43.81 -24.77
C PRO A 399 37.24 44.98 -24.56
N ALA A 400 37.94 45.29 -25.62
CA ALA A 400 39.01 46.26 -25.73
C ALA A 400 38.58 47.70 -25.51
N GLU A 401 39.60 48.47 -25.06
CA GLU A 401 39.75 49.90 -24.89
C GLU A 401 39.29 50.78 -26.06
N LYS A 402 38.67 51.92 -25.73
CA LYS A 402 38.93 53.17 -26.40
C LYS A 402 38.87 54.36 -25.45
N ASP A 403 39.96 55.04 -25.40
CA ASP A 403 40.28 56.28 -24.73
C ASP A 403 39.21 57.39 -24.72
N ARG A 404 39.05 58.08 -23.61
CA ARG A 404 39.31 59.55 -23.54
C ARG A 404 39.28 60.09 -22.11
N ALA A 405 40.27 60.90 -21.90
CA ALA A 405 40.69 61.66 -20.78
C ALA A 405 39.64 62.57 -20.09
N GLY A 406 39.93 62.94 -18.83
CA GLY A 406 39.41 64.11 -18.18
C GLY A 406 39.23 64.07 -16.68
N GLN A 407 40.30 64.20 -15.95
CA GLN A 407 40.60 65.07 -14.79
C GLN A 407 39.58 65.25 -13.64
N LYS A 408 40.15 65.01 -12.41
CA LYS A 408 39.99 65.75 -11.13
C LYS A 408 38.76 65.52 -10.29
N ASP A 409 38.72 65.48 -8.98
CA ASP A 409 39.71 65.71 -7.89
C ASP A 409 39.02 65.26 -6.56
N ALA A 410 39.86 64.82 -5.66
CA ALA A 410 39.81 64.99 -4.21
C ALA A 410 38.58 64.53 -3.36
N GLY A 411 38.83 63.63 -2.49
CA GLY A 411 38.83 63.99 -1.08
C GLY A 411 37.95 63.16 -0.13
N ARG A 412 38.66 62.42 0.71
CA ARG A 412 38.44 62.23 2.16
C ARG A 412 37.36 61.25 2.68
N GLU A 413 37.87 60.21 3.18
CA GLU A 413 37.97 59.82 4.61
C GLU A 413 36.68 59.26 5.33
N ALA A 414 36.88 58.09 5.70
CA ALA A 414 36.81 57.47 7.07
C ALA A 414 35.50 56.88 7.60
N ALA A 415 35.63 55.65 7.92
CA ALA A 415 34.79 54.78 8.81
C ALA A 415 34.63 55.38 10.24
N PRO A 416 33.93 54.78 11.22
CA PRO A 416 33.64 53.38 11.44
C PRO A 416 32.27 53.07 12.12
N LYS A 417 32.04 51.77 12.34
CA LYS A 417 31.06 51.16 13.25
C LYS A 417 31.23 51.63 14.71
N PRO A 418 30.18 51.54 15.56
CA PRO A 418 30.19 50.42 16.48
C PRO A 418 28.86 49.77 16.86
N GLN A 419 29.04 48.67 17.57
CA GLN A 419 28.19 47.67 18.18
C GLN A 419 27.44 48.09 19.45
N LYS A 420 26.50 47.18 19.86
CA LYS A 420 26.01 46.77 21.23
C LYS A 420 24.85 47.57 21.80
N ALA A 421 23.88 46.99 22.36
CA ALA A 421 23.53 45.85 23.15
C ALA A 421 22.41 46.24 24.14
N ALA A 422 21.58 45.25 24.51
CA ALA A 422 20.89 45.01 25.79
C ALA A 422 19.54 45.67 26.13
N ALA A 423 18.61 44.80 26.44
CA ALA A 423 17.39 44.96 27.23
C ALA A 423 17.70 45.45 28.67
N PRO A 424 16.75 45.67 29.59
CA PRO A 424 15.40 45.13 29.72
C PRO A 424 14.34 46.06 30.42
N ALA A 425 13.12 45.46 30.63
CA ALA A 425 12.24 45.56 31.82
C ALA A 425 11.09 46.59 31.89
N GLU A 426 9.92 46.03 32.07
CA GLU A 426 8.84 46.32 33.07
C GLU A 426 8.02 47.63 32.99
N GLY A 427 6.70 47.41 33.06
CA GLY A 427 5.81 48.30 33.82
C GLY A 427 4.46 48.61 33.26
N GLN A 428 3.47 47.79 33.60
CA GLN A 428 2.13 48.09 34.13
C GLN A 428 1.19 49.11 33.46
N ALA A 429 -0.02 48.58 33.17
CA ALA A 429 -1.35 49.02 33.61
C ALA A 429 -2.06 50.21 32.96
N GLY A 430 -3.34 49.99 32.70
CA GLY A 430 -4.39 51.00 32.69
C GLY A 430 -5.27 51.02 31.43
N GLN A 431 -6.33 50.30 31.45
CA GLN A 431 -7.74 50.67 31.54
C GLN A 431 -8.29 51.64 30.47
N GLU A 432 -9.35 51.11 29.86
CA GLU A 432 -10.67 51.71 29.60
C GLU A 432 -10.90 52.50 28.30
N ALA A 433 -11.89 52.01 27.68
CA ALA A 433 -13.23 52.56 27.26
C ALA A 433 -13.38 53.08 25.84
N ALA A 434 -14.30 52.41 25.22
CA ALA A 434 -15.51 52.88 24.52
C ALA A 434 -15.37 53.88 23.36
N GLU A 435 -15.97 53.52 22.28
CA GLU A 435 -17.05 54.11 21.53
C GLU A 435 -16.87 54.08 20.00
N GLN A 436 -17.85 53.52 19.37
CA GLN A 436 -18.28 53.76 17.98
C GLN A 436 -18.97 55.13 17.89
N PRO A 437 -19.43 55.70 16.75
CA PRO A 437 -19.60 55.14 15.39
C PRO A 437 -19.45 56.15 14.24
N SER A 438 -19.87 55.71 13.05
CA SER A 438 -20.33 56.49 11.87
C SER A 438 -19.23 56.97 10.91
N GLY A 439 -19.34 56.95 9.62
CA GLY A 439 -20.41 56.75 8.69
C GLY A 439 -20.00 57.29 7.33
N LYS A 440 -20.56 56.69 6.32
CA LYS A 440 -21.01 57.22 5.04
C LYS A 440 -20.05 57.62 3.88
N LYS A 441 -20.43 57.05 2.74
CA LYS A 441 -20.66 57.56 1.37
C LYS A 441 -19.51 57.41 0.37
N SER A 442 -19.66 56.58 -0.63
CA SER A 442 -20.40 56.62 -1.91
C SER A 442 -19.62 57.26 -3.05
N ARG A 443 -19.52 56.54 -4.18
CA ARG A 443 -19.66 56.93 -5.59
C ARG A 443 -19.15 55.84 -6.49
N ARG A 444 -20.01 55.09 -7.16
CA ARG A 444 -20.69 55.25 -8.45
C ARG A 444 -19.77 55.55 -9.64
N ARG A 445 -19.72 54.56 -10.58
CA ARG A 445 -20.00 54.68 -12.03
C ARG A 445 -19.88 53.29 -12.67
N ARG A 446 -20.99 52.77 -13.20
CA ARG A 446 -21.53 52.74 -14.57
C ARG A 446 -20.50 52.07 -15.53
N GLY A 447 -20.82 51.08 -16.28
CA GLY A 447 -22.00 50.42 -16.80
C GLY A 447 -21.62 49.73 -18.08
N LYS A 448 -22.22 48.62 -18.43
CA LYS A 448 -22.96 48.39 -19.65
C LYS A 448 -23.47 46.94 -19.73
N LYS A 449 -24.74 46.89 -19.93
CA LYS A 449 -25.57 45.72 -20.28
C LYS A 449 -25.21 45.19 -21.67
N LYS A 450 -25.35 43.84 -21.86
CA LYS A 450 -26.08 43.18 -22.97
C LYS A 450 -26.41 41.77 -22.48
N SER A 451 -27.62 41.47 -22.16
CA SER A 451 -28.76 40.82 -22.81
C SER A 451 -28.46 39.38 -23.26
N ALA A 452 -28.99 38.47 -22.50
CA ALA A 452 -30.00 37.43 -22.72
C ALA A 452 -29.96 36.67 -24.07
N ALA A 453 -29.79 35.37 -24.00
CA ALA A 453 -30.57 34.44 -24.77
C ALA A 453 -30.61 33.08 -24.01
N GLU A 454 -31.75 32.75 -23.58
CA GLU A 454 -32.32 31.51 -23.10
C GLU A 454 -32.31 30.48 -24.26
N THR A 455 -31.80 29.29 -24.03
CA THR A 455 -32.13 28.16 -24.89
C THR A 455 -32.25 26.92 -24.02
N ALA A 456 -33.45 26.48 -23.87
CA ALA A 456 -33.91 25.26 -23.22
C ALA A 456 -33.41 24.01 -23.95
N LEU A 457 -33.02 23.01 -23.19
CA LEU A 457 -32.84 21.62 -23.64
C LEU A 457 -34.12 20.83 -23.35
N PRO A 458 -34.58 19.99 -24.29
CA PRO A 458 -35.76 19.15 -24.08
C PRO A 458 -35.44 17.86 -23.30
N PRO A 459 -36.43 17.19 -22.70
CA PRO A 459 -36.27 16.02 -21.86
C PRO A 459 -36.09 14.76 -22.71
N HIS A 460 -35.19 13.87 -22.26
CA HIS A 460 -34.98 12.52 -22.81
C HIS A 460 -36.06 11.56 -22.28
N GLU A 461 -36.86 11.05 -23.21
CA GLU A 461 -37.83 9.97 -23.05
C GLU A 461 -37.13 8.63 -22.69
N GLU A 462 -37.68 8.00 -21.67
CA GLU A 462 -37.51 6.56 -21.41
C GLU A 462 -38.11 5.71 -22.54
N LYS A 463 -37.34 4.86 -23.17
CA LYS A 463 -37.86 3.75 -23.97
C LYS A 463 -37.61 2.43 -23.24
N ARG A 464 -38.69 1.88 -22.69
CA ARG A 464 -38.86 0.45 -22.43
C ARG A 464 -38.96 -0.30 -23.77
N PRO A 465 -38.38 -1.50 -23.93
CA PRO A 465 -38.82 -2.43 -24.94
C PRO A 465 -39.86 -3.39 -24.37
N ALA A 466 -40.94 -3.49 -25.11
CA ALA A 466 -42.07 -4.38 -24.90
C ALA A 466 -41.73 -5.83 -25.25
N ALA A 467 -42.42 -6.71 -24.57
CA ALA A 467 -42.51 -8.14 -24.82
C ALA A 467 -43.16 -8.45 -26.18
N ALA A 468 -42.63 -9.45 -26.87
CA ALA A 468 -43.43 -10.23 -27.81
C ALA A 468 -42.99 -11.69 -27.80
N ALA A 469 -43.96 -12.53 -27.52
CA ALA A 469 -43.97 -13.97 -27.51
C ALA A 469 -43.88 -14.54 -28.92
N ALA A 470 -43.22 -15.70 -29.10
CA ALA A 470 -43.69 -16.78 -29.94
C ALA A 470 -42.97 -18.09 -29.59
N ALA A 471 -43.76 -19.04 -29.26
CA ALA A 471 -43.42 -20.45 -29.08
C ALA A 471 -43.02 -21.12 -30.36
N ARG A 472 -42.17 -22.21 -30.27
CA ARG A 472 -42.38 -23.51 -30.90
C ARG A 472 -41.24 -24.48 -30.59
N ASP A 473 -41.66 -25.56 -29.96
CA ASP A 473 -41.30 -27.00 -30.06
C ASP A 473 -39.96 -27.38 -30.68
N ALA A 474 -39.09 -28.02 -29.89
CA ALA A 474 -38.30 -29.16 -30.33
C ALA A 474 -37.98 -30.08 -29.13
N LYS A 475 -38.38 -31.34 -29.28
CA LYS A 475 -38.20 -32.48 -28.33
C LYS A 475 -36.71 -32.82 -28.11
N PRO A 476 -36.38 -33.42 -26.94
CA PRO A 476 -35.06 -33.99 -26.67
C PRO A 476 -34.92 -35.40 -27.28
N PRO A 477 -33.70 -35.83 -27.67
CA PRO A 477 -33.44 -37.18 -28.13
C PRO A 477 -33.29 -38.17 -26.98
N ARG A 478 -33.79 -39.36 -27.25
CA ARG A 478 -33.90 -40.53 -26.37
C ARG A 478 -32.53 -41.13 -25.98
N GLU A 479 -32.43 -41.55 -24.73
CA GLU A 479 -31.50 -42.54 -24.22
C GLU A 479 -31.63 -43.88 -24.91
N LYS A 480 -30.51 -44.47 -25.30
CA LYS A 480 -30.40 -45.89 -25.61
C LYS A 480 -29.82 -46.61 -24.40
N LYS A 481 -30.65 -47.40 -23.77
CA LYS A 481 -30.28 -48.50 -22.90
C LYS A 481 -29.61 -49.60 -23.73
N GLU A 482 -28.45 -50.02 -23.34
CA GLU A 482 -27.95 -51.35 -23.68
C GLU A 482 -27.53 -52.10 -22.44
N ARG A 483 -27.95 -53.35 -22.52
CA ARG A 483 -28.14 -54.37 -21.46
C ARG A 483 -26.84 -54.85 -20.82
N ALA A 484 -26.97 -55.14 -19.54
CA ALA A 484 -26.13 -56.06 -18.80
C ALA A 484 -25.98 -57.43 -19.42
N LYS A 485 -24.82 -58.03 -19.32
CA LYS A 485 -24.63 -59.46 -19.19
C LYS A 485 -23.54 -59.78 -18.20
N ASP A 486 -23.92 -60.57 -17.22
CA ASP A 486 -23.12 -61.31 -16.26
C ASP A 486 -21.96 -62.06 -16.92
N ILE A 487 -20.86 -62.10 -16.22
CA ILE A 487 -20.12 -63.36 -16.02
C ILE A 487 -19.44 -63.26 -14.62
N SER A 488 -19.92 -64.16 -13.78
CA SER A 488 -19.36 -64.55 -12.49
C SER A 488 -18.24 -65.56 -12.68
N ARG A 489 -17.37 -65.62 -11.66
CA ARG A 489 -16.48 -66.73 -11.21
C ARG A 489 -15.06 -66.72 -11.76
N MET A 490 -14.14 -66.71 -10.86
CA MET A 490 -13.37 -67.80 -10.20
C MET A 490 -12.15 -67.16 -9.51
N ASP A 491 -12.13 -67.25 -8.18
CA ASP A 491 -11.32 -68.07 -7.30
C ASP A 491 -9.79 -67.92 -7.40
N SER A 492 -9.25 -67.56 -6.22
CA SER A 492 -8.09 -68.15 -5.50
C SER A 492 -6.70 -68.04 -6.17
N GLN A 493 -5.87 -67.17 -5.71
CA GLN A 493 -4.69 -67.55 -4.85
C GLN A 493 -4.10 -66.30 -4.20
#